data_a902e3e1c7e51fa1c06aeca1c92a2c0e
#
_entry.id   a902e3e1c7e51fa1c06aeca1c92a2c0e
#
_cell.length_a   1.000
_cell.length_b   1.000
_cell.length_c   1.000
_cell.angle_alpha   90.00
_cell.angle_beta   90.00
_cell.angle_gamma   90.00
#
_symmetry.space_group_name_H-M   'P 1'
#
loop_
_entity.id
_entity.type
_entity.pdbx_description
1 polymer ?
#
loop_
_entity_poly.entity_id
_entity_poly.type
_entity_poly.pdbx_seq_one_letter_code
_entity_poly.pdbx_strand_id
1 'polypeptide(L)'
;DLEYDKLLAEDAFIEHASVHGHQYGTLKSEVYDRMEQGQNVLLDIDPQGAREVMSKEKDCVSVFILPPSYHDLKVRLHTRNTENEEEIQRRLNNARGEIAQMDRYRYLIVNDNLELAFEQLTAIVRAEKQNAVRYLPIIEE
;
A
#
# COMPACT_ATOMS: atom_id res chain seq x y z
N ASP A 1 -4.00 -19.01 13.90
CA ASP A 1 -2.66 -19.61 13.89
C ASP A 1 -1.90 -19.11 15.12
N LEU A 2 -1.46 -20.04 15.98
CA LEU A 2 -0.81 -19.73 17.28
C LEU A 2 0.41 -18.80 17.15
N GLU A 3 1.18 -18.94 16.08
CA GLU A 3 2.35 -18.09 15.84
C GLU A 3 1.93 -16.66 15.48
N TYR A 4 0.93 -16.51 14.65
CA TYR A 4 0.37 -15.21 14.32
C TYR A 4 -0.19 -14.49 15.56
N ASP A 5 -0.95 -15.20 16.38
CA ASP A 5 -1.53 -14.66 17.61
C ASP A 5 -0.46 -14.22 18.61
N LYS A 6 0.64 -14.96 18.69
CA LYS A 6 1.80 -14.60 19.50
C LYS A 6 2.45 -13.32 19.00
N LEU A 7 2.75 -13.25 17.70
CA LEU A 7 3.35 -12.08 17.07
C LEU A 7 2.46 -10.83 17.21
N LEU A 8 1.15 -11.02 17.12
CA LEU A 8 0.18 -9.95 17.33
C LEU A 8 0.21 -9.44 18.77
N ALA A 9 0.26 -10.34 19.75
CA ALA A 9 0.35 -9.99 21.17
C ALA A 9 1.67 -9.28 21.52
N GLU A 10 2.76 -9.58 20.81
CA GLU A 10 4.08 -8.96 20.95
C GLU A 10 4.22 -7.63 20.17
N ASP A 11 3.15 -7.17 19.51
CA ASP A 11 3.16 -5.97 18.65
C ASP A 11 4.24 -6.01 17.56
N ALA A 12 4.46 -7.18 17.00
CA ALA A 12 5.53 -7.44 16.02
C ALA A 12 5.21 -7.00 14.60
N PHE A 13 3.94 -6.70 14.30
CA PHE A 13 3.50 -6.29 12.96
C PHE A 13 3.52 -4.76 12.78
N ILE A 14 4.01 -4.29 11.65
CA ILE A 14 3.84 -2.90 11.23
C ILE A 14 2.42 -2.68 10.69
N GLU A 15 1.86 -3.69 10.06
CA GLU A 15 0.47 -3.77 9.66
C GLU A 15 0.00 -5.23 9.71
N HIS A 16 -1.28 -5.42 9.92
CA HIS A 16 -1.93 -6.72 9.79
C HIS A 16 -3.36 -6.54 9.29
N ALA A 17 -3.86 -7.53 8.57
CA ALA A 17 -5.20 -7.52 8.02
C ALA A 17 -5.78 -8.93 7.95
N SER A 18 -7.10 -9.02 8.04
CA SER A 18 -7.85 -10.22 7.76
C SER A 18 -8.56 -10.05 6.42
N VAL A 19 -8.20 -10.89 5.45
CA VAL A 19 -8.73 -10.83 4.10
C VAL A 19 -9.25 -12.20 3.71
N HIS A 20 -10.53 -12.29 3.38
CA HIS A 20 -11.21 -13.54 2.97
C HIS A 20 -11.00 -14.71 3.94
N GLY A 21 -11.02 -14.43 5.25
CA GLY A 21 -10.83 -15.44 6.30
C GLY A 21 -9.40 -15.87 6.55
N HIS A 22 -8.43 -15.25 5.86
CA HIS A 22 -6.99 -15.44 6.10
C HIS A 22 -6.39 -14.22 6.79
N GLN A 23 -5.43 -14.48 7.65
CA GLN A 23 -4.70 -13.45 8.38
C GLN A 23 -3.35 -13.19 7.70
N TYR A 24 -3.05 -11.91 7.48
CA TYR A 24 -1.81 -11.43 6.86
C TYR A 24 -1.19 -10.37 7.75
N GLY A 25 0.12 -10.24 7.67
CA GLY A 25 0.82 -9.17 8.35
C GLY A 25 2.24 -9.01 7.84
N THR A 26 2.78 -7.81 8.03
CA THR A 26 4.15 -7.47 7.71
C THR A 26 4.91 -7.22 9.02
N LEU A 27 5.99 -7.93 9.23
CA LEU A 27 6.80 -7.80 10.44
C LEU A 27 7.56 -6.48 10.45
N LYS A 28 7.55 -5.78 11.58
CA LYS A 28 8.36 -4.58 11.81
C LYS A 28 9.84 -4.83 11.54
N SER A 29 10.37 -5.97 11.99
CA SER A 29 11.77 -6.34 11.79
C SER A 29 12.14 -6.42 10.32
N GLU A 30 11.30 -7.02 9.48
CA GLU A 30 11.54 -7.10 8.03
C GLU A 30 11.65 -5.73 7.36
N VAL A 31 10.89 -4.78 7.83
CA VAL A 31 10.89 -3.41 7.29
C VAL A 31 12.09 -2.62 7.82
N TYR A 32 12.23 -2.54 9.14
CA TYR A 32 13.21 -1.67 9.77
C TYR A 32 14.65 -2.17 9.59
N ASP A 33 14.89 -3.47 9.66
CA ASP A 33 16.24 -4.04 9.45
C ASP A 33 16.75 -3.75 8.03
N ARG A 34 15.87 -3.82 7.03
CA ARG A 34 16.22 -3.47 5.66
C ARG A 34 16.49 -1.98 5.48
N MET A 35 15.68 -1.13 6.11
CA MET A 35 15.87 0.32 6.08
C MET A 35 17.18 0.73 6.75
N GLU A 36 17.55 0.11 7.86
CA GLU A 36 18.84 0.34 8.52
C GLU A 36 20.04 -0.03 7.63
N GLN A 37 19.86 -0.99 6.72
CA GLN A 37 20.85 -1.35 5.70
C GLN A 37 20.85 -0.42 4.48
N GLY A 38 20.08 0.66 4.51
CA GLY A 38 19.96 1.62 3.40
C GLY A 38 19.06 1.16 2.25
N GLN A 39 18.25 0.12 2.46
CA GLN A 39 17.32 -0.39 1.46
C GLN A 39 15.99 0.37 1.53
N ASN A 40 15.38 0.60 0.37
CA ASN A 40 14.00 1.04 0.30
C ASN A 40 13.07 -0.18 0.41
N VAL A 41 12.01 -0.05 1.16
CA VAL A 41 11.00 -1.11 1.33
C VAL A 41 9.69 -0.68 0.68
N LEU A 42 9.23 -1.46 -0.26
CA LEU A 42 7.93 -1.29 -0.91
C LEU A 42 6.93 -2.27 -0.29
N LEU A 43 5.82 -1.76 0.20
CA LEU A 43 4.72 -2.57 0.72
C LEU A 43 3.57 -2.55 -0.28
N ASP A 44 3.21 -3.73 -0.77
CA ASP A 44 2.00 -3.94 -1.58
C ASP A 44 0.93 -4.54 -0.65
N ILE A 45 0.12 -3.66 -0.08
CA ILE A 45 -0.84 -3.99 0.97
C ILE A 45 -2.21 -3.41 0.66
N ASP A 46 -3.23 -3.94 1.30
CA ASP A 46 -4.59 -3.42 1.16
C ASP A 46 -4.77 -2.07 1.88
N PRO A 47 -5.87 -1.34 1.62
CA PRO A 47 -6.11 -0.04 2.26
C PRO A 47 -6.20 -0.09 3.79
N GLN A 48 -6.64 -1.19 4.38
CA GLN A 48 -6.68 -1.37 5.82
C GLN A 48 -5.26 -1.39 6.39
N GLY A 49 -4.37 -2.20 5.82
CA GLY A 49 -2.96 -2.24 6.20
C GLY A 49 -2.25 -0.93 5.94
N ALA A 50 -2.54 -0.28 4.80
CA ALA A 50 -1.98 1.04 4.46
C ALA A 50 -2.34 2.10 5.50
N ARG A 51 -3.58 2.16 5.96
CA ARG A 51 -4.00 3.09 7.04
C ARG A 51 -3.23 2.86 8.33
N GLU A 52 -2.98 1.61 8.66
CA GLU A 52 -2.22 1.24 9.84
C GLU A 52 -0.76 1.71 9.74
N VAL A 53 -0.10 1.48 8.61
CA VAL A 53 1.27 1.98 8.36
C VAL A 53 1.32 3.50 8.40
N MET A 54 0.39 4.17 7.72
CA MET A 54 0.32 5.65 7.71
C MET A 54 0.10 6.24 9.10
N SER A 55 -0.57 5.53 9.99
CA SER A 55 -0.77 5.98 11.38
C SER A 55 0.47 5.84 12.24
N LYS A 56 1.29 4.81 11.99
CA LYS A 56 2.50 4.50 12.76
C LYS A 56 3.74 5.21 12.22
N GLU A 57 3.85 5.34 10.89
CA GLU A 57 5.00 5.90 10.18
C GLU A 57 4.59 7.16 9.40
N LYS A 58 4.76 8.33 10.03
CA LYS A 58 4.35 9.61 9.44
C LYS A 58 5.16 10.00 8.19
N ASP A 59 6.38 9.49 8.08
CA ASP A 59 7.28 9.77 6.95
C ASP A 59 7.17 8.72 5.82
N CYS A 60 6.26 7.75 5.95
CA CYS A 60 6.02 6.81 4.87
C CYS A 60 5.44 7.53 3.63
N VAL A 61 5.79 7.02 2.46
CA VAL A 61 5.25 7.51 1.19
C VAL A 61 4.06 6.64 0.80
N SER A 62 2.87 7.18 0.96
CA SER A 62 1.65 6.48 0.62
C SER A 62 1.21 6.81 -0.81
N VAL A 63 0.95 5.77 -1.59
CA VAL A 63 0.48 5.86 -2.97
C VAL A 63 -0.78 5.04 -3.11
N PHE A 64 -1.86 5.67 -3.54
CA PHE A 64 -3.11 4.97 -3.84
C PHE A 64 -3.23 4.78 -5.35
N ILE A 65 -3.41 3.54 -5.77
CA ILE A 65 -3.55 3.20 -7.19
C ILE A 65 -5.02 3.02 -7.51
N LEU A 66 -5.51 3.85 -8.43
CA LEU A 66 -6.91 3.90 -8.85
C LEU A 66 -7.12 3.23 -10.20
N PRO A 67 -8.26 2.56 -10.42
CA PRO A 67 -8.71 2.26 -11.77
C PRO A 67 -9.15 3.54 -12.49
N PRO A 68 -9.19 3.56 -13.84
CA PRO A 68 -9.68 4.72 -14.58
C PRO A 68 -11.17 5.01 -14.35
N SER A 69 -11.96 3.98 -14.03
CA SER A 69 -13.37 4.07 -13.71
C SER A 69 -13.86 2.88 -12.88
N TYR A 70 -15.02 2.99 -12.28
CA TYR A 70 -15.68 1.84 -11.63
C TYR A 70 -16.05 0.75 -12.63
N HIS A 71 -16.39 1.12 -13.86
CA HIS A 71 -16.65 0.16 -14.93
C HIS A 71 -15.39 -0.68 -15.23
N ASP A 72 -14.25 -0.04 -15.40
CA ASP A 72 -12.97 -0.74 -15.62
C ASP A 72 -12.60 -1.65 -14.44
N LEU A 73 -12.82 -1.19 -13.23
CA LEU A 73 -12.62 -2.02 -12.03
C LEU A 73 -13.50 -3.27 -12.07
N LYS A 74 -14.77 -3.11 -12.39
CA LYS A 74 -15.71 -4.22 -12.52
C LYS A 74 -15.26 -5.22 -13.59
N VAL A 75 -14.85 -4.73 -14.76
CA VAL A 75 -14.30 -5.57 -15.85
C VAL A 75 -13.07 -6.32 -15.38
N ARG A 76 -12.13 -5.65 -14.73
CA ARG A 76 -10.90 -6.28 -14.21
C ARG A 76 -11.18 -7.35 -13.17
N LEU A 77 -12.13 -7.14 -12.27
CA LEU A 77 -12.56 -8.14 -11.29
C LEU A 77 -13.18 -9.36 -11.95
N HIS A 78 -14.03 -9.19 -12.98
CA HIS A 78 -14.61 -10.29 -13.75
C HIS A 78 -13.54 -11.06 -14.56
N THR A 79 -12.57 -10.36 -15.13
CA THR A 79 -11.50 -10.97 -15.93
C THR A 79 -10.59 -11.87 -15.09
N ARG A 80 -10.34 -11.52 -13.84
CA ARG A 80 -9.59 -12.38 -12.92
C ARG A 80 -10.32 -13.66 -12.54
N ASN A 81 -11.63 -13.66 -12.66
CA ASN A 81 -12.57 -14.80 -12.64
C ASN A 81 -12.37 -15.84 -11.51
N THR A 82 -12.02 -15.39 -10.32
CA THR A 82 -11.87 -16.27 -9.15
C THR A 82 -13.03 -16.17 -8.17
N GLU A 83 -13.98 -15.27 -8.42
CA GLU A 83 -15.03 -14.91 -7.49
C GLU A 83 -16.40 -14.89 -8.18
N ASN A 84 -17.46 -15.14 -7.39
CA ASN A 84 -18.81 -15.03 -7.87
C ASN A 84 -19.27 -13.56 -7.97
N GLU A 85 -20.44 -13.33 -8.60
CA GLU A 85 -20.98 -11.98 -8.80
C GLU A 85 -21.23 -11.24 -7.48
N GLU A 86 -21.66 -11.92 -6.45
CA GLU A 86 -21.91 -11.33 -5.12
C GLU A 86 -20.64 -10.80 -4.49
N GLU A 87 -19.54 -11.54 -4.57
CA GLU A 87 -18.24 -11.10 -4.09
C GLU A 87 -17.69 -9.93 -4.89
N ILE A 88 -17.89 -9.91 -6.22
CA ILE A 88 -17.52 -8.80 -7.08
C ILE A 88 -18.27 -7.53 -6.69
N GLN A 89 -19.57 -7.62 -6.44
CA GLN A 89 -20.37 -6.48 -5.97
C GLN A 89 -19.90 -5.98 -4.60
N ARG A 90 -19.57 -6.87 -3.70
CA ARG A 90 -18.99 -6.51 -2.39
C ARG A 90 -17.67 -5.76 -2.55
N ARG A 91 -16.77 -6.23 -3.42
CA ARG A 91 -15.50 -5.56 -3.70
C ARG A 91 -15.69 -4.20 -4.35
N LEU A 92 -16.64 -4.06 -5.26
CA LEU A 92 -16.98 -2.76 -5.85
C LEU A 92 -17.49 -1.77 -4.81
N ASN A 93 -18.34 -2.22 -3.90
CA ASN A 93 -18.85 -1.37 -2.82
C ASN A 93 -17.73 -0.95 -1.86
N ASN A 94 -16.84 -1.87 -1.51
CA ASN A 94 -15.66 -1.57 -0.70
C ASN A 94 -14.75 -0.55 -1.40
N ALA A 95 -14.52 -0.72 -2.69
CA ALA A 95 -13.71 0.20 -3.49
C ALA A 95 -14.28 1.63 -3.51
N ARG A 96 -15.59 1.79 -3.53
CA ARG A 96 -16.22 3.12 -3.44
C ARG A 96 -15.87 3.83 -2.13
N GLY A 97 -15.92 3.11 -1.02
CA GLY A 97 -15.54 3.64 0.29
C GLY A 97 -14.06 3.99 0.38
N GLU A 98 -13.20 3.17 -0.20
CA GLU A 98 -11.75 3.38 -0.25
C GLU A 98 -11.38 4.59 -1.12
N ILE A 99 -11.97 4.68 -2.31
CA ILE A 99 -11.76 5.81 -3.24
C ILE A 99 -12.25 7.12 -2.63
N ALA A 100 -13.34 7.10 -1.86
CA ALA A 100 -13.82 8.28 -1.15
C ALA A 100 -12.80 8.83 -0.13
N GLN A 101 -11.84 8.05 0.27
CA GLN A 101 -10.77 8.41 1.21
C GLN A 101 -9.39 8.58 0.54
N MET A 102 -9.33 8.66 -0.78
CA MET A 102 -8.07 8.73 -1.52
C MET A 102 -7.24 9.98 -1.18
N ASP A 103 -7.86 11.07 -0.76
CA ASP A 103 -7.21 12.31 -0.34
C ASP A 103 -6.36 12.17 0.92
N ARG A 104 -6.47 11.07 1.64
CA ARG A 104 -5.60 10.73 2.78
C ARG A 104 -4.22 10.23 2.37
N TYR A 105 -4.08 9.79 1.11
CA TYR A 105 -2.81 9.34 0.55
C TYR A 105 -1.98 10.52 0.07
N ARG A 106 -0.67 10.35 0.09
CA ARG A 106 0.25 11.39 -0.36
C ARG A 106 0.26 11.55 -1.87
N TYR A 107 0.12 10.45 -2.60
CA TYR A 107 0.10 10.41 -4.06
C TYR A 107 -1.02 9.52 -4.59
N LEU A 108 -1.51 9.87 -5.76
CA LEU A 108 -2.54 9.11 -6.49
C LEU A 108 -2.00 8.77 -7.88
N ILE A 109 -2.16 7.52 -8.29
CA ILE A 109 -1.85 7.05 -9.63
C ILE A 109 -3.10 6.41 -10.23
N VAL A 110 -3.51 6.88 -11.40
CA VAL A 110 -4.57 6.22 -12.18
C VAL A 110 -3.92 5.16 -13.07
N ASN A 111 -4.22 3.90 -12.81
CA ASN A 111 -3.71 2.77 -13.58
C ASN A 111 -4.59 2.49 -14.80
N ASP A 112 -4.49 3.35 -15.81
CA ASP A 112 -5.09 3.15 -17.13
C ASP A 112 -4.09 2.43 -18.06
N ASN A 113 -2.93 3.04 -18.28
CA ASN A 113 -1.81 2.47 -18.98
C ASN A 113 -0.74 2.04 -17.97
N LEU A 114 -0.36 0.75 -17.98
CA LEU A 114 0.58 0.20 -17.00
C LEU A 114 1.97 0.84 -17.08
N GLU A 115 2.48 1.09 -18.28
CA GLU A 115 3.80 1.71 -18.47
C GLU A 115 3.83 3.12 -17.91
N LEU A 116 2.78 3.92 -18.19
CA LEU A 116 2.66 5.28 -17.66
C LEU A 116 2.52 5.27 -16.14
N ALA A 117 1.71 4.37 -15.58
CA ALA A 117 1.57 4.22 -14.13
C ALA A 117 2.91 3.86 -13.47
N PHE A 118 3.69 2.99 -14.09
CA PHE A 118 5.03 2.63 -13.62
C PHE A 118 6.00 3.82 -13.67
N GLU A 119 5.98 4.60 -14.75
CA GLU A 119 6.78 5.83 -14.85
C GLU A 119 6.42 6.84 -13.75
N GLN A 120 5.13 6.99 -13.45
CA GLN A 120 4.66 7.87 -12.38
C GLN A 120 5.12 7.38 -11.02
N LEU A 121 5.03 6.09 -10.74
CA LEU A 121 5.53 5.50 -9.49
C LEU A 121 7.05 5.72 -9.36
N THR A 122 7.80 5.50 -10.43
CA THR A 122 9.25 5.72 -10.45
C THR A 122 9.59 7.20 -10.19
N ALA A 123 8.84 8.12 -10.77
CA ALA A 123 9.02 9.56 -10.54
C ALA A 123 8.78 9.94 -9.06
N ILE A 124 7.76 9.36 -8.43
CA ILE A 124 7.47 9.56 -7.01
C ILE A 124 8.64 9.06 -6.15
N VAL A 125 9.13 7.86 -6.40
CA VAL A 125 10.25 7.27 -5.66
C VAL A 125 11.50 8.14 -5.79
N ARG A 126 11.81 8.62 -6.99
CA ARG A 126 12.96 9.50 -7.25
C ARG A 126 12.83 10.84 -6.53
N ALA A 127 11.66 11.47 -6.60
CA ALA A 127 11.41 12.74 -5.93
C ALA A 127 11.48 12.60 -4.41
N GLU A 128 10.92 11.54 -3.84
CA GLU A 128 10.94 11.30 -2.39
C GLU A 128 12.34 11.02 -1.85
N LYS A 129 13.22 10.43 -2.63
CA LYS A 129 14.64 10.28 -2.26
C LYS A 129 15.36 11.62 -2.13
N GLN A 130 14.89 12.67 -2.79
CA GLN A 130 15.45 14.04 -2.72
C GLN A 130 14.73 14.90 -1.66
N ASN A 131 13.71 14.36 -1.01
CA ASN A 131 13.00 15.08 0.04
C ASN A 131 13.91 15.32 1.24
N ALA A 132 14.00 16.57 1.70
CA ALA A 132 14.85 16.97 2.82
C ALA A 132 14.53 16.23 4.13
N VAL A 133 13.32 15.67 4.28
CA VAL A 133 12.95 14.81 5.41
C VAL A 133 13.83 13.54 5.46
N ARG A 134 14.28 13.05 4.29
CA ARG A 134 15.06 11.80 4.15
C ARG A 134 16.52 12.02 3.81
N TYR A 135 16.83 13.12 3.14
CA TYR A 135 18.13 13.36 2.55
C TYR A 135 18.65 14.76 2.87
N LEU A 136 19.69 14.79 3.66
CA LEU A 136 20.41 16.01 3.98
C LEU A 136 21.85 15.85 3.48
N PRO A 137 22.18 16.41 2.29
CA PRO A 137 23.52 16.30 1.76
C PRO A 137 24.52 17.09 2.60
N ILE A 138 25.72 16.56 2.74
CA ILE A 138 26.86 17.26 3.35
C ILE A 138 27.47 18.16 2.29
N ILE A 139 27.57 19.45 2.59
CA ILE A 139 28.25 20.40 1.74
C ILE A 139 29.68 20.59 2.29
N GLU A 140 30.67 20.16 1.53
CA GLU A 140 32.07 20.37 1.86
C GLU A 140 32.48 21.79 1.55
N GLU A 141 33.37 22.40 2.39
CA GLU A 141 33.89 23.75 2.19
C GLU A 141 34.95 23.82 1.09
#